data_5db26b78c5a9320a253e16a8f3ebb54c
#
_entry.id   5db26b78c5a9320a253e16a8f3ebb54c
#
_cell.length_a   1.000
_cell.length_b   1.000
_cell.length_c   1.000
_cell.angle_alpha   90.00
_cell.angle_beta   90.00
_cell.angle_gamma   90.00
#
_symmetry.space_group_name_H-M   'P 1'
#
loop_
_entity.id
_entity.type
_entity.pdbx_description
1 polymer ?
#
loop_
_entity_poly.entity_id
_entity_poly.type
_entity_poly.pdbx_seq_one_letter_code
_entity_poly.pdbx_strand_id
1 'polypeptide(L)'
;MKRMICLILALAMIVTLAACGGKEEETIVTTATEVSVETDAVVAPETTEAPTEEVTETTEAPNTVMPVEIVLLDNESCTFSVGPISVSEIAGMQVNVTCVNKTQESLDFSWNNVSVCGMMYDPNWAVTVPAGETLESKVEIDTYALETMGIYAVEEITFQLCVTSNENWMDAPYVKEYFTVYPTGRSADTVVYPVREAVASEVVLVDNENLTFIAEYAEQQDLYYVVRCYITNKTQGTLMTSWENVTVNGLDVDPFWTALVAPGKSAYAEVKFADSDLKAQGIEIVDNISFDLTAYDDADWTELVRVPVSYVPVDEAAVG
;
A
#
# COMPACT_ATOMS: atom_id res chain seq x y z
N MET A 1 5.93 -32.36 4.16
CA MET A 1 5.12 -32.08 5.34
C MET A 1 5.38 -30.68 5.95
N LYS A 2 6.59 -30.09 5.84
CA LYS A 2 6.85 -28.71 6.30
C LYS A 2 6.21 -27.61 5.39
N ARG A 3 5.98 -27.91 4.12
CA ARG A 3 5.45 -26.94 3.12
C ARG A 3 3.94 -26.65 3.27
N MET A 4 3.19 -27.46 4.02
CA MET A 4 1.74 -27.29 4.21
C MET A 4 1.36 -26.42 5.43
N ILE A 5 2.34 -26.08 6.28
CA ILE A 5 2.09 -25.33 7.51
C ILE A 5 2.09 -23.81 7.26
N CYS A 6 2.86 -23.30 6.29
CA CYS A 6 2.88 -21.86 5.98
C CYS A 6 1.57 -21.34 5.36
N LEU A 7 0.83 -22.17 4.62
CA LEU A 7 -0.43 -21.75 3.99
C LEU A 7 -1.59 -21.59 4.99
N ILE A 8 -1.51 -22.26 6.16
CA ILE A 8 -2.58 -22.24 7.16
C ILE A 8 -2.47 -21.07 8.14
N LEU A 9 -1.27 -20.49 8.30
CA LEU A 9 -1.04 -19.37 9.23
C LEU A 9 -1.39 -18.01 8.67
N ALA A 10 -1.33 -17.82 7.36
CA ALA A 10 -1.76 -16.58 6.72
C ALA A 10 -3.28 -16.31 6.81
N LEU A 11 -4.08 -17.37 7.07
CA LEU A 11 -5.55 -17.29 7.14
C LEU A 11 -6.09 -17.05 8.56
N ALA A 12 -5.25 -17.10 9.59
CA ALA A 12 -5.70 -17.01 11.00
C ALA A 12 -5.82 -15.59 11.55
N MET A 13 -5.47 -14.54 10.78
CA MET A 13 -5.50 -13.15 11.27
C MET A 13 -6.76 -12.34 10.93
N ILE A 14 -7.76 -12.93 10.28
CA ILE A 14 -8.99 -12.20 9.87
C ILE A 14 -10.17 -12.40 10.85
N VAL A 15 -10.09 -13.25 11.86
CA VAL A 15 -11.24 -13.52 12.75
C VAL A 15 -10.89 -13.32 14.23
N THR A 16 -10.70 -12.06 14.66
CA THR A 16 -10.90 -11.69 16.08
C THR A 16 -11.15 -10.17 16.23
N LEU A 17 -12.31 -9.71 15.80
CA LEU A 17 -12.87 -8.43 16.25
C LEU A 17 -14.40 -8.49 16.27
N ALA A 18 -14.95 -9.35 17.14
CA ALA A 18 -16.32 -9.25 17.60
C ALA A 18 -16.48 -9.96 18.94
N ALA A 19 -16.52 -9.22 20.00
CA ALA A 19 -17.28 -9.38 21.22
C ALA A 19 -16.52 -8.86 22.45
N CYS A 20 -16.89 -7.70 22.94
CA CYS A 20 -17.19 -7.50 24.36
C CYS A 20 -17.94 -6.16 24.51
N GLY A 21 -19.23 -6.26 24.72
CA GLY A 21 -20.05 -5.18 25.25
C GLY A 21 -19.92 -5.13 26.75
N GLY A 22 -19.89 -3.91 27.30
CA GLY A 22 -19.95 -3.65 28.73
C GLY A 22 -20.13 -2.16 28.93
N LYS A 23 -21.33 -1.76 29.35
CA LYS A 23 -21.72 -0.40 29.73
C LYS A 23 -21.02 0.00 31.01
N GLU A 24 -20.60 1.28 31.09
CA GLU A 24 -20.82 2.10 32.31
C GLU A 24 -20.77 3.58 31.89
N GLU A 25 -21.87 4.31 32.20
CA GLU A 25 -22.01 5.73 32.09
C GLU A 25 -21.31 6.40 33.29
N GLU A 26 -20.40 7.32 33.04
CA GLU A 26 -20.03 8.35 34.02
C GLU A 26 -20.35 9.74 33.49
N THR A 27 -21.34 10.34 34.16
CA THR A 27 -21.80 11.72 33.96
C THR A 27 -20.82 12.67 34.61
N ILE A 28 -20.12 13.48 33.82
CA ILE A 28 -19.35 14.62 34.36
C ILE A 28 -20.17 15.89 34.16
N VAL A 29 -20.64 16.43 35.27
CA VAL A 29 -21.27 17.75 35.38
C VAL A 29 -20.19 18.82 35.38
N THR A 30 -20.15 19.66 34.34
CA THR A 30 -19.30 20.84 34.34
C THR A 30 -20.14 22.09 34.61
N THR A 31 -19.92 22.69 35.73
CA THR A 31 -20.53 23.93 36.17
C THR A 31 -19.95 25.11 35.41
N ALA A 32 -20.77 25.85 34.71
CA ALA A 32 -20.39 27.12 34.09
C ALA A 32 -20.41 28.25 35.16
N THR A 33 -19.32 28.97 35.24
CA THR A 33 -19.26 30.20 36.04
C THR A 33 -19.35 31.39 35.08
N GLU A 34 -20.45 32.09 35.14
CA GLU A 34 -20.66 33.39 34.49
C GLU A 34 -19.79 34.46 35.17
N VAL A 35 -19.02 35.19 34.39
CA VAL A 35 -18.43 36.47 34.82
C VAL A 35 -18.99 37.57 33.94
N SER A 36 -19.85 38.37 34.53
CA SER A 36 -20.34 39.63 33.99
C SER A 36 -19.31 40.76 34.24
N VAL A 37 -18.96 41.49 33.19
CA VAL A 37 -18.28 42.76 33.27
C VAL A 37 -19.11 43.81 32.54
N GLU A 38 -19.43 44.86 33.28
CA GLU A 38 -20.23 46.01 32.86
C GLU A 38 -19.48 46.89 31.84
N THR A 39 -20.28 47.47 30.99
CA THR A 39 -20.01 48.40 29.92
C THR A 39 -19.68 49.79 30.36
N ASP A 40 -18.71 50.44 29.71
CA ASP A 40 -18.69 51.88 29.55
C ASP A 40 -18.73 52.29 28.07
N ALA A 41 -19.68 53.16 27.77
CA ALA A 41 -20.01 53.62 26.44
C ALA A 41 -19.02 54.69 25.96
N VAL A 42 -18.46 54.51 24.74
CA VAL A 42 -17.79 55.59 23.99
C VAL A 42 -18.39 55.66 22.59
N VAL A 43 -18.77 56.90 22.26
CA VAL A 43 -19.43 57.40 21.08
C VAL A 43 -18.69 57.06 19.77
N ALA A 44 -19.49 56.67 18.75
CA ALA A 44 -19.05 56.35 17.39
C ALA A 44 -18.52 57.55 16.59
N PRO A 45 -17.73 57.31 15.55
CA PRO A 45 -17.93 58.00 14.26
C PRO A 45 -18.40 57.03 13.19
N GLU A 46 -19.31 57.55 12.35
CA GLU A 46 -19.80 56.88 11.16
C GLU A 46 -18.66 56.44 10.23
N THR A 47 -18.67 55.18 9.86
CA THR A 47 -17.85 54.68 8.79
C THR A 47 -18.69 53.98 7.77
N THR A 48 -18.64 54.49 6.57
CA THR A 48 -19.19 54.05 5.29
C THR A 48 -19.10 52.54 5.13
N GLU A 49 -20.27 51.91 4.87
CA GLU A 49 -20.38 50.52 4.46
C GLU A 49 -19.65 50.27 3.15
N ALA A 50 -18.57 49.49 3.18
CA ALA A 50 -18.04 48.83 1.99
C ALA A 50 -18.88 47.58 1.71
N PRO A 51 -19.14 47.22 0.44
CA PRO A 51 -19.91 46.05 0.12
C PRO A 51 -19.19 44.80 0.62
N THR A 52 -19.87 44.03 1.45
CA THR A 52 -19.46 42.67 1.83
C THR A 52 -19.45 41.83 0.57
N GLU A 53 -18.29 41.54 0.02
CA GLU A 53 -18.15 40.45 -0.93
C GLU A 53 -18.50 39.15 -0.19
N GLU A 54 -19.59 38.56 -0.61
CA GLU A 54 -20.01 37.20 -0.26
C GLU A 54 -18.90 36.27 -0.79
N VAL A 55 -18.01 35.82 0.10
CA VAL A 55 -17.06 34.76 -0.22
C VAL A 55 -17.88 33.49 -0.40
N THR A 56 -18.31 33.26 -1.62
CA THR A 56 -18.78 31.96 -2.05
C THR A 56 -17.60 31.02 -1.92
N GLU A 57 -17.60 30.15 -0.92
CA GLU A 57 -16.74 28.98 -0.90
C GLU A 57 -17.08 28.16 -2.14
N THR A 58 -16.34 28.42 -3.20
CA THR A 58 -16.31 27.54 -4.36
C THR A 58 -15.61 26.28 -3.89
N THR A 59 -16.38 25.26 -3.52
CA THR A 59 -15.86 23.90 -3.43
C THR A 59 -15.36 23.57 -4.83
N GLU A 60 -14.06 23.66 -5.05
CA GLU A 60 -13.48 23.27 -6.32
C GLU A 60 -13.89 21.82 -6.58
N ALA A 61 -14.54 21.60 -7.70
CA ALA A 61 -14.87 20.25 -8.15
C ALA A 61 -13.54 19.48 -8.31
N PRO A 62 -13.48 18.20 -7.88
CA PRO A 62 -12.26 17.41 -8.00
C PRO A 62 -11.74 17.47 -9.43
N ASN A 63 -10.44 17.72 -9.58
CA ASN A 63 -9.80 17.84 -10.89
C ASN A 63 -9.86 16.49 -11.59
N THR A 64 -10.74 16.34 -12.57
CA THR A 64 -10.93 15.09 -13.32
C THR A 64 -9.82 14.96 -14.34
N VAL A 65 -8.92 14.01 -14.14
CA VAL A 65 -7.76 13.75 -15.02
C VAL A 65 -8.10 12.74 -16.13
N MET A 66 -9.06 11.82 -15.90
CA MET A 66 -9.60 10.92 -16.92
C MET A 66 -11.14 10.93 -16.83
N PRO A 67 -11.84 11.69 -17.70
CA PRO A 67 -13.29 11.85 -17.58
C PRO A 67 -14.10 10.70 -18.22
N VAL A 68 -13.44 9.76 -18.91
CA VAL A 68 -14.09 8.72 -19.69
C VAL A 68 -13.90 7.37 -19.00
N GLU A 69 -14.98 6.58 -18.93
CA GLU A 69 -14.92 5.19 -18.54
C GLU A 69 -14.34 4.33 -19.68
N ILE A 70 -13.47 3.41 -19.33
CA ILE A 70 -12.82 2.47 -20.25
C ILE A 70 -13.15 1.05 -19.79
N VAL A 71 -13.76 0.24 -20.68
CA VAL A 71 -13.93 -1.18 -20.45
C VAL A 71 -12.58 -1.88 -20.67
N LEU A 72 -12.03 -2.46 -19.61
CA LEU A 72 -10.77 -3.17 -19.63
C LEU A 72 -10.96 -4.66 -19.91
N LEU A 73 -12.05 -5.24 -19.42
CA LEU A 73 -12.39 -6.64 -19.59
C LEU A 73 -13.89 -6.78 -19.85
N ASP A 74 -14.21 -7.62 -20.83
CA ASP A 74 -15.58 -8.05 -21.11
C ASP A 74 -15.55 -9.51 -21.62
N ASN A 75 -15.91 -10.45 -20.73
CA ASN A 75 -15.95 -11.87 -21.05
C ASN A 75 -17.29 -12.52 -20.63
N GLU A 76 -17.39 -13.85 -20.71
CA GLU A 76 -18.62 -14.58 -20.37
C GLU A 76 -18.98 -14.49 -18.88
N SER A 77 -18.00 -14.32 -17.99
CA SER A 77 -18.18 -14.33 -16.54
C SER A 77 -18.38 -12.93 -15.94
N CYS A 78 -17.71 -11.91 -16.48
CA CYS A 78 -17.78 -10.56 -15.92
C CYS A 78 -17.43 -9.47 -16.92
N THR A 79 -17.79 -8.23 -16.58
CA THR A 79 -17.26 -7.01 -17.20
C THR A 79 -16.58 -6.19 -16.13
N PHE A 80 -15.44 -5.60 -16.45
CA PHE A 80 -14.75 -4.67 -15.57
C PHE A 80 -14.34 -3.42 -16.34
N SER A 81 -14.71 -2.25 -15.79
CA SER A 81 -14.35 -0.96 -16.36
C SER A 81 -13.77 -0.02 -15.31
N VAL A 82 -12.98 0.94 -15.78
CA VAL A 82 -12.25 1.93 -14.97
C VAL A 82 -12.53 3.33 -15.50
N GLY A 83 -12.78 4.26 -14.57
CA GLY A 83 -12.99 5.67 -14.83
C GLY A 83 -14.45 6.10 -14.60
N PRO A 84 -14.70 7.39 -14.40
CA PRO A 84 -13.74 8.51 -14.40
C PRO A 84 -12.70 8.44 -13.27
N ILE A 85 -11.53 9.06 -13.51
CA ILE A 85 -10.48 9.24 -12.51
C ILE A 85 -10.41 10.71 -12.14
N SER A 86 -10.41 11.02 -10.84
CA SER A 86 -10.32 12.37 -10.31
C SER A 86 -9.25 12.47 -9.22
N VAL A 87 -8.68 13.64 -9.06
CA VAL A 87 -7.70 13.96 -8.01
C VAL A 87 -8.20 15.16 -7.23
N SER A 88 -8.14 15.08 -5.90
CA SER A 88 -8.39 16.18 -5.00
C SER A 88 -7.30 16.29 -3.94
N GLU A 89 -7.06 17.48 -3.42
CA GLU A 89 -6.07 17.71 -2.35
C GLU A 89 -6.45 17.03 -1.03
N ILE A 90 -7.73 16.73 -0.81
CA ILE A 90 -8.24 16.16 0.44
C ILE A 90 -8.38 14.63 0.34
N ALA A 91 -8.94 14.14 -0.77
CA ALA A 91 -9.30 12.73 -0.92
C ALA A 91 -8.25 11.94 -1.73
N GLY A 92 -7.15 12.57 -2.16
CA GLY A 92 -6.18 11.94 -3.04
C GLY A 92 -6.77 11.64 -4.40
N MET A 93 -6.30 10.56 -5.05
CA MET A 93 -6.82 10.09 -6.32
C MET A 93 -7.95 9.09 -6.09
N GLN A 94 -9.08 9.30 -6.77
CA GLN A 94 -10.21 8.38 -6.79
C GLN A 94 -10.39 7.80 -8.19
N VAL A 95 -10.32 6.48 -8.29
CA VAL A 95 -10.54 5.71 -9.52
C VAL A 95 -11.90 5.05 -9.41
N ASN A 96 -12.89 5.53 -10.15
CA ASN A 96 -14.18 4.85 -10.20
C ASN A 96 -14.03 3.55 -10.99
N VAL A 97 -14.68 2.50 -10.52
CA VAL A 97 -14.69 1.18 -11.17
C VAL A 97 -16.13 0.66 -11.23
N THR A 98 -16.44 -0.04 -12.31
CA THR A 98 -17.73 -0.72 -12.48
C THR A 98 -17.44 -2.22 -12.66
N CYS A 99 -18.01 -3.03 -11.77
CA CYS A 99 -17.91 -4.49 -11.77
C CYS A 99 -19.27 -5.09 -12.13
N VAL A 100 -19.35 -5.86 -13.20
CA VAL A 100 -20.55 -6.59 -13.61
C VAL A 100 -20.30 -8.08 -13.44
N ASN A 101 -21.10 -8.73 -12.62
CA ASN A 101 -21.09 -10.18 -12.47
C ASN A 101 -22.14 -10.80 -13.39
N LYS A 102 -21.74 -11.62 -14.35
CA LYS A 102 -22.62 -12.31 -15.30
C LYS A 102 -22.92 -13.76 -14.90
N THR A 103 -22.34 -14.22 -13.79
CA THR A 103 -22.50 -15.61 -13.31
C THR A 103 -23.74 -15.78 -12.43
N GLN A 104 -23.96 -17.01 -11.95
CA GLN A 104 -25.04 -17.34 -11.04
C GLN A 104 -24.60 -17.42 -9.57
N GLU A 105 -23.35 -17.08 -9.25
CA GLU A 105 -22.78 -17.03 -7.92
C GLU A 105 -22.19 -15.66 -7.63
N SER A 106 -21.94 -15.35 -6.35
CA SER A 106 -21.27 -14.10 -5.96
C SER A 106 -19.79 -14.14 -6.33
N LEU A 107 -19.27 -13.06 -6.91
CA LEU A 107 -17.86 -12.91 -7.28
C LEU A 107 -17.18 -11.83 -6.46
N ASP A 108 -15.95 -12.10 -6.05
CA ASP A 108 -15.04 -11.12 -5.45
C ASP A 108 -14.11 -10.56 -6.52
N PHE A 109 -14.10 -9.23 -6.64
CA PHE A 109 -13.19 -8.47 -7.49
C PHE A 109 -12.15 -7.80 -6.61
N SER A 110 -10.89 -7.93 -6.96
CA SER A 110 -9.79 -7.27 -6.24
C SER A 110 -8.69 -6.79 -7.17
N TRP A 111 -8.00 -5.73 -6.76
CA TRP A 111 -6.75 -5.29 -7.36
C TRP A 111 -5.59 -5.84 -6.55
N ASN A 112 -4.80 -6.67 -7.17
CA ASN A 112 -3.60 -7.25 -6.58
C ASN A 112 -2.35 -6.72 -7.32
N ASN A 113 -1.20 -6.78 -6.68
CA ASN A 113 0.09 -6.42 -7.30
C ASN A 113 0.03 -5.06 -8.02
N VAL A 114 -0.58 -4.07 -7.37
CA VAL A 114 -0.74 -2.74 -7.94
C VAL A 114 0.58 -2.00 -7.95
N SER A 115 0.85 -1.28 -9.02
CA SER A 115 1.93 -0.31 -9.08
C SER A 115 1.46 1.01 -9.66
N VAL A 116 2.03 2.10 -9.15
CA VAL A 116 1.82 3.46 -9.64
C VAL A 116 3.16 3.99 -10.14
N CYS A 117 3.21 4.39 -11.40
CA CYS A 117 4.45 4.84 -12.05
C CYS A 117 5.65 3.91 -11.79
N GLY A 118 5.42 2.60 -11.87
CA GLY A 118 6.47 1.58 -11.68
C GLY A 118 6.78 1.20 -10.25
N MET A 119 6.23 1.88 -9.24
CA MET A 119 6.43 1.58 -7.81
C MET A 119 5.24 0.80 -7.26
N MET A 120 5.51 -0.30 -6.57
CA MET A 120 4.47 -1.09 -5.90
C MET A 120 3.72 -0.24 -4.87
N TYR A 121 2.40 -0.34 -4.91
CA TYR A 121 1.48 0.37 -4.01
C TYR A 121 0.24 -0.50 -3.80
N ASP A 122 -0.22 -0.67 -2.55
CA ASP A 122 -1.41 -1.45 -2.24
C ASP A 122 -2.56 -0.52 -1.80
N PRO A 123 -3.58 -0.30 -2.64
CA PRO A 123 -4.76 0.47 -2.28
C PRO A 123 -5.72 -0.31 -1.38
N ASN A 124 -5.44 -1.60 -1.11
CA ASN A 124 -6.29 -2.50 -0.32
C ASN A 124 -7.76 -2.50 -0.78
N TRP A 125 -7.97 -2.68 -2.08
CA TRP A 125 -9.31 -2.66 -2.66
C TRP A 125 -9.79 -4.06 -3.06
N ALA A 126 -10.98 -4.41 -2.54
CA ALA A 126 -11.75 -5.58 -2.96
C ALA A 126 -13.25 -5.33 -2.74
N VAL A 127 -14.08 -5.93 -3.60
CA VAL A 127 -15.55 -5.84 -3.49
C VAL A 127 -16.20 -7.15 -3.90
N THR A 128 -17.32 -7.50 -3.25
CA THR A 128 -18.15 -8.65 -3.62
C THR A 128 -19.34 -8.18 -4.44
N VAL A 129 -19.58 -8.79 -5.60
CA VAL A 129 -20.70 -8.50 -6.50
C VAL A 129 -21.63 -9.72 -6.54
N PRO A 130 -22.89 -9.61 -6.10
CA PRO A 130 -23.84 -10.70 -6.17
C PRO A 130 -24.10 -11.20 -7.60
N ALA A 131 -24.64 -12.42 -7.72
CA ALA A 131 -24.98 -13.07 -8.99
C ALA A 131 -25.83 -12.19 -9.91
N GLY A 132 -25.39 -11.91 -11.11
CA GLY A 132 -26.10 -11.13 -12.12
C GLY A 132 -26.22 -9.63 -11.84
N GLU A 133 -25.53 -9.11 -10.82
CA GLU A 133 -25.60 -7.70 -10.44
C GLU A 133 -24.44 -6.89 -10.99
N THR A 134 -24.60 -5.57 -10.91
CA THR A 134 -23.56 -4.55 -11.19
C THR A 134 -23.30 -3.75 -9.95
N LEU A 135 -22.03 -3.53 -9.64
CA LEU A 135 -21.56 -2.70 -8.54
C LEU A 135 -20.64 -1.59 -9.06
N GLU A 136 -20.95 -0.35 -8.71
CA GLU A 136 -20.05 0.78 -8.84
C GLU A 136 -19.27 0.96 -7.52
N SER A 137 -17.98 1.12 -7.59
CA SER A 137 -17.08 1.29 -6.45
C SER A 137 -15.98 2.28 -6.76
N LYS A 138 -15.13 2.56 -5.77
CA LYS A 138 -13.97 3.45 -5.91
C LYS A 138 -12.74 2.78 -5.33
N VAL A 139 -11.64 2.90 -6.08
CA VAL A 139 -10.30 2.64 -5.56
C VAL A 139 -9.70 3.97 -5.15
N GLU A 140 -9.28 4.08 -3.90
CA GLU A 140 -8.64 5.28 -3.36
C GLU A 140 -7.14 5.10 -3.34
N ILE A 141 -6.41 6.06 -3.88
CA ILE A 141 -4.96 6.09 -3.91
C ILE A 141 -4.51 7.31 -3.13
N ASP A 142 -3.80 7.06 -2.02
CA ASP A 142 -3.24 8.11 -1.19
C ASP A 142 -2.06 8.79 -1.91
N THR A 143 -2.29 10.00 -2.37
CA THR A 143 -1.26 10.78 -3.08
C THR A 143 -0.13 11.20 -2.16
N TYR A 144 -0.37 11.37 -0.86
CA TYR A 144 0.70 11.66 0.10
C TYR A 144 1.67 10.46 0.24
N ALA A 145 1.13 9.24 0.29
CA ALA A 145 1.98 8.04 0.29
C ALA A 145 2.80 7.95 -1.01
N LEU A 146 2.24 8.33 -2.16
CA LEU A 146 2.97 8.36 -3.43
C LEU A 146 4.09 9.41 -3.44
N GLU A 147 3.86 10.59 -2.86
CA GLU A 147 4.88 11.64 -2.75
C GLU A 147 6.10 11.18 -1.95
N THR A 148 5.91 10.36 -0.90
CA THR A 148 7.03 9.75 -0.14
C THR A 148 7.88 8.79 -0.97
N MET A 149 7.33 8.30 -2.09
CA MET A 149 8.01 7.47 -3.09
C MET A 149 8.55 8.28 -4.28
N GLY A 150 8.46 9.62 -4.23
CA GLY A 150 8.88 10.51 -5.30
C GLY A 150 7.89 10.62 -6.47
N ILE A 151 6.64 10.17 -6.30
CA ILE A 151 5.60 10.20 -7.33
C ILE A 151 4.70 11.41 -7.09
N TYR A 152 4.90 12.47 -7.85
CA TYR A 152 4.14 13.71 -7.77
C TYR A 152 3.03 13.83 -8.82
N ALA A 153 3.04 12.94 -9.82
CA ALA A 153 2.00 12.85 -10.85
C ALA A 153 1.74 11.38 -11.18
N VAL A 154 0.48 10.96 -11.10
CA VAL A 154 0.09 9.59 -11.43
C VAL A 154 -0.14 9.48 -12.93
N GLU A 155 0.87 9.05 -13.66
CA GLU A 155 0.84 8.91 -15.12
C GLU A 155 0.49 7.48 -15.56
N GLU A 156 0.75 6.48 -14.71
CA GLU A 156 0.48 5.07 -14.96
C GLU A 156 -0.03 4.41 -13.68
N ILE A 157 -1.06 3.59 -13.80
CA ILE A 157 -1.50 2.64 -12.78
C ILE A 157 -1.55 1.27 -13.45
N THR A 158 -0.76 0.31 -12.96
CA THR A 158 -0.82 -1.09 -13.38
C THR A 158 -1.32 -1.94 -12.21
N PHE A 159 -2.24 -2.86 -12.46
CA PHE A 159 -2.79 -3.76 -11.44
C PHE A 159 -3.12 -5.12 -12.03
N GLN A 160 -3.09 -6.15 -11.22
CA GLN A 160 -3.63 -7.46 -11.55
C GLN A 160 -5.07 -7.53 -11.07
N LEU A 161 -6.03 -7.54 -12.00
CA LEU A 161 -7.42 -7.84 -11.68
C LEU A 161 -7.54 -9.32 -11.35
N CYS A 162 -8.00 -9.62 -10.13
CA CYS A 162 -8.34 -10.97 -9.72
C CYS A 162 -9.85 -11.03 -9.47
N VAL A 163 -10.53 -12.00 -10.13
CA VAL A 163 -11.95 -12.26 -9.94
C VAL A 163 -12.11 -13.71 -9.55
N THR A 164 -12.63 -13.96 -8.34
CA THR A 164 -12.78 -15.30 -7.76
C THR A 164 -14.22 -15.56 -7.36
N SER A 165 -14.60 -16.83 -7.20
CA SER A 165 -15.84 -17.18 -6.51
C SER A 165 -15.74 -16.78 -5.04
N ASN A 166 -16.75 -16.07 -4.51
CA ASN A 166 -16.84 -15.78 -3.09
C ASN A 166 -17.10 -17.04 -2.25
N GLU A 167 -17.83 -18.01 -2.80
CA GLU A 167 -18.16 -19.25 -2.11
C GLU A 167 -17.02 -20.28 -2.19
N ASN A 168 -16.29 -20.32 -3.32
CA ASN A 168 -15.26 -21.30 -3.63
C ASN A 168 -13.93 -20.63 -3.97
N TRP A 169 -13.45 -19.80 -3.07
CA TRP A 169 -12.24 -18.99 -3.24
C TRP A 169 -10.94 -19.78 -3.51
N MET A 170 -10.94 -21.11 -3.25
CA MET A 170 -9.83 -22.01 -3.56
C MET A 170 -9.83 -22.55 -4.98
N ASP A 171 -10.91 -22.34 -5.73
CA ASP A 171 -10.99 -22.71 -7.14
C ASP A 171 -10.14 -21.77 -8.00
N ALA A 172 -9.90 -22.19 -9.24
CA ALA A 172 -9.19 -21.32 -10.19
C ALA A 172 -9.97 -20.00 -10.37
N PRO A 173 -9.29 -18.84 -10.38
CA PRO A 173 -9.94 -17.57 -10.58
C PRO A 173 -10.60 -17.48 -11.96
N TYR A 174 -11.72 -16.77 -12.06
CA TYR A 174 -12.36 -16.42 -13.34
C TYR A 174 -11.49 -15.49 -14.17
N VAL A 175 -10.73 -14.61 -13.47
CA VAL A 175 -9.77 -13.66 -14.07
C VAL A 175 -8.57 -13.55 -13.15
N LYS A 176 -7.36 -13.54 -13.72
CA LYS A 176 -6.10 -13.19 -13.07
C LYS A 176 -5.20 -12.59 -14.16
N GLU A 177 -5.44 -11.30 -14.48
CA GLU A 177 -4.79 -10.63 -15.61
C GLU A 177 -4.31 -9.23 -15.21
N TYR A 178 -3.20 -8.78 -15.81
CA TYR A 178 -2.68 -7.42 -15.61
C TYR A 178 -3.31 -6.44 -16.59
N PHE A 179 -3.69 -5.28 -16.06
CA PHE A 179 -4.18 -4.13 -16.81
C PHE A 179 -3.37 -2.89 -16.47
N THR A 180 -3.26 -1.98 -17.43
CA THR A 180 -2.61 -0.68 -17.24
C THR A 180 -3.53 0.42 -17.71
N VAL A 181 -3.68 1.46 -16.91
CA VAL A 181 -4.41 2.69 -17.25
C VAL A 181 -3.47 3.89 -17.16
N TYR A 182 -3.72 4.90 -17.99
CA TYR A 182 -2.92 6.11 -18.10
C TYR A 182 -3.78 7.34 -17.79
N PRO A 183 -3.92 7.74 -16.52
CA PRO A 183 -4.85 8.79 -16.10
C PRO A 183 -4.65 10.13 -16.80
N THR A 184 -3.41 10.49 -17.14
CA THR A 184 -3.07 11.77 -17.76
C THR A 184 -3.13 11.74 -19.28
N GLY A 185 -3.62 10.65 -19.89
CA GLY A 185 -3.67 10.47 -21.34
C GLY A 185 -2.30 10.21 -21.99
N ARG A 186 -1.28 9.89 -21.20
CA ARG A 186 -0.01 9.40 -21.72
C ARG A 186 -0.16 7.96 -22.24
N SER A 187 0.91 7.40 -22.74
CA SER A 187 0.99 6.00 -23.19
C SER A 187 2.26 5.38 -22.63
N ALA A 188 2.41 4.08 -22.78
CA ALA A 188 3.60 3.34 -22.33
C ALA A 188 4.93 3.98 -22.79
N ASP A 189 4.93 4.55 -24.00
CA ASP A 189 6.13 5.19 -24.60
C ASP A 189 6.42 6.60 -24.06
N THR A 190 5.47 7.20 -23.35
CA THR A 190 5.54 8.62 -22.93
C THR A 190 5.47 8.83 -21.43
N VAL A 191 5.21 7.78 -20.65
CA VAL A 191 5.24 7.82 -19.18
C VAL A 191 6.63 8.20 -18.69
N VAL A 192 6.70 9.11 -17.74
CA VAL A 192 7.92 9.45 -17.03
C VAL A 192 7.90 8.80 -15.65
N TYR A 193 8.78 7.83 -15.46
CA TYR A 193 8.91 7.18 -14.17
C TYR A 193 9.78 8.02 -13.23
N PRO A 194 9.46 8.04 -11.91
CA PRO A 194 10.31 8.70 -10.93
C PRO A 194 11.70 8.03 -10.93
N VAL A 195 12.72 8.85 -10.83
CA VAL A 195 14.09 8.38 -10.65
C VAL A 195 14.36 8.32 -9.16
N ARG A 196 14.62 7.11 -8.65
CA ARG A 196 15.01 6.93 -7.25
C ARG A 196 16.33 7.63 -6.99
N GLU A 197 16.39 8.43 -5.95
CA GLU A 197 17.63 8.97 -5.42
C GLU A 197 18.27 7.96 -4.47
N ALA A 198 19.56 7.63 -4.72
CA ALA A 198 20.31 6.74 -3.85
C ALA A 198 20.57 7.43 -2.50
N VAL A 199 20.39 6.71 -1.40
CA VAL A 199 20.75 7.21 -0.07
C VAL A 199 22.20 6.83 0.26
N ALA A 200 22.88 7.70 1.04
CA ALA A 200 24.31 7.53 1.29
C ALA A 200 24.65 6.25 2.10
N SER A 201 23.69 5.75 2.87
CA SER A 201 23.78 4.54 3.72
C SER A 201 23.51 3.24 2.97
N GLU A 202 23.06 3.30 1.71
CA GLU A 202 22.59 2.10 1.02
C GLU A 202 23.68 1.09 0.71
N VAL A 203 23.32 -0.18 0.83
CA VAL A 203 24.15 -1.32 0.49
C VAL A 203 23.43 -2.21 -0.51
N VAL A 204 24.02 -2.42 -1.69
CA VAL A 204 23.50 -3.38 -2.66
C VAL A 204 23.79 -4.78 -2.12
N LEU A 205 22.74 -5.49 -1.68
CA LEU A 205 22.87 -6.84 -1.13
C LEU A 205 22.91 -7.90 -2.23
N VAL A 206 22.07 -7.73 -3.26
CA VAL A 206 22.04 -8.60 -4.45
C VAL A 206 21.75 -7.77 -5.68
N ASP A 207 22.49 -8.00 -6.76
CA ASP A 207 22.21 -7.46 -8.08
C ASP A 207 22.55 -8.53 -9.13
N ASN A 208 21.51 -9.09 -9.75
CA ASN A 208 21.66 -10.14 -10.76
C ASN A 208 20.62 -9.99 -11.89
N GLU A 209 20.47 -10.99 -12.74
CA GLU A 209 19.53 -10.95 -13.86
C GLU A 209 18.06 -10.97 -13.45
N ASN A 210 17.72 -11.46 -12.23
CA ASN A 210 16.35 -11.60 -11.75
C ASN A 210 15.90 -10.43 -10.90
N LEU A 211 16.80 -9.88 -10.06
CA LEU A 211 16.43 -8.77 -9.16
C LEU A 211 17.64 -7.90 -8.78
N THR A 212 17.33 -6.68 -8.37
CA THR A 212 18.19 -5.86 -7.50
C THR A 212 17.54 -5.77 -6.14
N PHE A 213 18.34 -6.00 -5.06
CA PHE A 213 17.91 -5.87 -3.67
C PHE A 213 18.89 -4.98 -2.92
N ILE A 214 18.41 -3.87 -2.40
CA ILE A 214 19.20 -2.85 -1.71
C ILE A 214 18.67 -2.71 -0.28
N ALA A 215 19.55 -2.74 0.72
CA ALA A 215 19.21 -2.21 2.05
C ALA A 215 19.58 -0.73 2.06
N GLU A 216 18.60 0.15 2.33
CA GLU A 216 18.81 1.60 2.32
C GLU A 216 19.44 2.08 3.63
N TYR A 217 18.81 1.74 4.74
CA TYR A 217 19.26 2.01 6.10
C TYR A 217 18.52 1.12 7.08
N ALA A 218 18.92 1.18 8.35
CA ALA A 218 18.22 0.54 9.45
C ALA A 218 17.98 1.56 10.56
N GLU A 219 16.88 1.41 11.29
CA GLU A 219 16.51 2.30 12.37
C GLU A 219 15.71 1.59 13.46
N GLN A 220 15.74 2.15 14.67
CA GLN A 220 14.86 1.73 15.75
C GLN A 220 13.55 2.52 15.66
N GLN A 221 12.44 1.82 15.49
CA GLN A 221 11.08 2.37 15.54
C GLN A 221 10.33 1.72 16.70
N ASP A 222 9.69 2.48 17.56
CA ASP A 222 8.86 2.03 18.71
C ASP A 222 9.10 0.59 19.21
N LEU A 223 8.45 -0.40 18.57
CA LEU A 223 8.47 -1.82 18.95
C LEU A 223 9.30 -2.70 17.99
N TYR A 224 9.96 -2.10 17.00
CA TYR A 224 10.67 -2.83 15.96
C TYR A 224 12.01 -2.21 15.64
N TYR A 225 12.99 -3.07 15.38
CA TYR A 225 14.15 -2.69 14.59
C TYR A 225 13.85 -2.93 13.12
N VAL A 226 13.93 -1.90 12.31
CA VAL A 226 13.46 -1.92 10.91
C VAL A 226 14.64 -1.79 9.96
N VAL A 227 14.72 -2.66 8.96
CA VAL A 227 15.62 -2.49 7.80
C VAL A 227 14.77 -2.07 6.61
N ARG A 228 14.99 -0.85 6.12
CA ARG A 228 14.34 -0.35 4.92
C ARG A 228 15.07 -0.85 3.68
N CYS A 229 14.29 -1.38 2.74
CA CYS A 229 14.83 -2.00 1.54
C CYS A 229 14.18 -1.42 0.28
N TYR A 230 14.92 -1.47 -0.82
CA TYR A 230 14.42 -1.20 -2.17
C TYR A 230 14.66 -2.42 -3.05
N ILE A 231 13.62 -2.87 -3.75
CA ILE A 231 13.62 -4.11 -4.54
C ILE A 231 13.21 -3.76 -5.96
N THR A 232 13.94 -4.24 -6.96
CA THR A 232 13.53 -4.18 -8.37
C THR A 232 13.40 -5.58 -8.93
N ASN A 233 12.22 -5.93 -9.41
CA ASN A 233 11.98 -7.17 -10.13
C ASN A 233 12.37 -7.00 -11.61
N LYS A 234 13.33 -7.79 -12.10
CA LYS A 234 13.81 -7.77 -13.50
C LYS A 234 13.20 -8.89 -14.34
N THR A 235 12.35 -9.73 -13.74
CA THR A 235 11.72 -10.87 -14.42
C THR A 235 10.43 -10.48 -15.12
N GLN A 236 9.85 -11.44 -15.85
CA GLN A 236 8.56 -11.27 -16.51
C GLN A 236 7.38 -11.79 -15.67
N GLY A 237 7.66 -12.46 -14.54
CA GLY A 237 6.68 -12.93 -13.54
C GLY A 237 6.65 -12.07 -12.30
N THR A 238 5.60 -12.21 -11.49
CA THR A 238 5.58 -11.64 -10.14
C THR A 238 6.61 -12.35 -9.28
N LEU A 239 7.49 -11.58 -8.64
CA LEU A 239 8.56 -12.09 -7.79
C LEU A 239 8.14 -11.99 -6.33
N MET A 240 8.16 -13.12 -5.62
CA MET A 240 8.03 -13.18 -4.17
C MET A 240 9.43 -13.27 -3.56
N THR A 241 9.81 -12.27 -2.78
CA THR A 241 11.10 -12.25 -2.07
C THR A 241 10.91 -12.54 -0.59
N SER A 242 11.89 -13.23 0.01
CA SER A 242 11.87 -13.57 1.44
C SER A 242 13.30 -13.61 2.01
N TRP A 243 13.43 -13.44 3.32
CA TRP A 243 14.62 -13.73 4.08
C TRP A 243 14.45 -15.05 4.80
N GLU A 244 15.29 -16.02 4.53
CA GLU A 244 15.27 -17.35 5.16
C GLU A 244 16.54 -17.55 6.01
N ASN A 245 16.46 -18.43 7.02
CA ASN A 245 17.59 -18.74 7.90
C ASN A 245 18.22 -17.51 8.55
N VAL A 246 17.36 -16.60 9.01
CA VAL A 246 17.80 -15.29 9.51
C VAL A 246 18.44 -15.41 10.89
N THR A 247 19.60 -14.79 11.04
CA THR A 247 20.25 -14.62 12.34
C THR A 247 20.63 -13.15 12.56
N VAL A 248 20.48 -12.69 13.80
CA VAL A 248 20.96 -11.40 14.27
C VAL A 248 22.05 -11.64 15.29
N ASN A 249 23.27 -11.10 15.02
CA ASN A 249 24.46 -11.35 15.84
C ASN A 249 24.76 -12.86 16.04
N GLY A 250 24.38 -13.69 15.05
CA GLY A 250 24.54 -15.15 15.09
C GLY A 250 23.49 -15.91 15.90
N LEU A 251 22.42 -15.26 16.35
CA LEU A 251 21.28 -15.86 17.07
C LEU A 251 20.05 -15.86 16.16
N ASP A 252 19.30 -16.95 16.16
CA ASP A 252 18.12 -17.12 15.31
C ASP A 252 17.02 -16.13 15.70
N VAL A 253 16.65 -15.22 14.78
CA VAL A 253 15.55 -14.26 14.91
C VAL A 253 14.85 -14.15 13.57
N ASP A 254 13.61 -14.65 13.47
CA ASP A 254 12.85 -14.65 12.23
C ASP A 254 11.95 -13.39 12.16
N PRO A 255 12.17 -12.47 11.19
CA PRO A 255 11.32 -11.30 10.99
C PRO A 255 9.97 -11.67 10.36
N PHE A 256 9.78 -12.93 9.92
CA PHE A 256 8.59 -13.42 9.22
C PHE A 256 8.14 -12.47 8.08
N TRP A 257 9.07 -12.20 7.16
CA TRP A 257 8.90 -11.19 6.13
C TRP A 257 8.87 -11.76 4.71
N THR A 258 7.97 -11.24 3.89
CA THR A 258 7.94 -11.45 2.43
C THR A 258 7.49 -10.19 1.71
N ALA A 259 7.93 -10.00 0.46
CA ALA A 259 7.44 -8.95 -0.42
C ALA A 259 7.15 -9.50 -1.81
N LEU A 260 6.02 -9.05 -2.40
CA LEU A 260 5.64 -9.32 -3.78
C LEU A 260 5.98 -8.10 -4.63
N VAL A 261 6.65 -8.32 -5.75
CA VAL A 261 6.98 -7.26 -6.71
C VAL A 261 6.54 -7.70 -8.12
N ALA A 262 5.65 -6.92 -8.72
CA ALA A 262 5.13 -7.19 -10.05
C ALA A 262 6.23 -7.16 -11.14
N PRO A 263 6.02 -7.76 -12.31
CA PRO A 263 7.00 -7.81 -13.40
C PRO A 263 7.54 -6.45 -13.80
N GLY A 264 8.85 -6.28 -13.77
CA GLY A 264 9.52 -5.04 -14.16
C GLY A 264 9.26 -3.82 -13.25
N LYS A 265 8.68 -4.03 -12.07
CA LYS A 265 8.34 -2.98 -11.09
C LYS A 265 9.34 -2.96 -9.93
N SER A 266 9.26 -1.90 -9.12
CA SER A 266 10.08 -1.76 -7.92
C SER A 266 9.20 -1.54 -6.68
N ALA A 267 9.74 -1.87 -5.50
CA ALA A 267 9.04 -1.73 -4.23
C ALA A 267 9.99 -1.16 -3.16
N TYR A 268 9.46 -0.29 -2.31
CA TYR A 268 10.01 -0.09 -0.98
C TYR A 268 9.42 -1.15 -0.04
N ALA A 269 10.25 -1.68 0.82
CA ALA A 269 9.86 -2.71 1.78
C ALA A 269 10.53 -2.47 3.13
N GLU A 270 9.89 -2.93 4.20
CA GLU A 270 10.42 -2.85 5.56
C GLU A 270 10.50 -4.26 6.14
N VAL A 271 11.71 -4.70 6.47
CA VAL A 271 11.93 -5.93 7.23
C VAL A 271 11.96 -5.56 8.70
N LYS A 272 11.00 -6.10 9.47
CA LYS A 272 10.76 -5.72 10.87
C LYS A 272 11.14 -6.85 11.82
N PHE A 273 12.05 -6.55 12.73
CA PHE A 273 12.40 -7.42 13.84
C PHE A 273 11.71 -6.91 15.10
N ALA A 274 10.86 -7.72 15.73
CA ALA A 274 10.20 -7.30 16.95
C ALA A 274 11.22 -7.16 18.11
N ASP A 275 11.16 -6.04 18.83
CA ASP A 275 11.99 -5.79 20.01
C ASP A 275 11.88 -6.89 21.07
N SER A 276 10.70 -7.46 21.22
CA SER A 276 10.47 -8.59 22.14
C SER A 276 11.33 -9.79 21.79
N ASP A 277 11.49 -10.09 20.50
CA ASP A 277 12.21 -11.25 20.02
C ASP A 277 13.72 -11.03 20.11
N LEU A 278 14.20 -9.83 19.76
CA LEU A 278 15.59 -9.43 19.95
C LEU A 278 15.99 -9.50 21.44
N LYS A 279 15.18 -8.93 22.32
CA LYS A 279 15.39 -8.96 23.79
C LYS A 279 15.33 -10.37 24.38
N ALA A 280 14.45 -11.22 23.86
CA ALA A 280 14.37 -12.62 24.30
C ALA A 280 15.67 -13.39 24.00
N GLN A 281 16.39 -13.02 22.94
CA GLN A 281 17.71 -13.54 22.58
C GLN A 281 18.87 -12.79 23.27
N GLY A 282 18.60 -11.75 24.06
CA GLY A 282 19.62 -10.93 24.72
C GLY A 282 20.32 -9.96 23.77
N ILE A 283 19.72 -9.63 22.64
CA ILE A 283 20.26 -8.70 21.65
C ILE A 283 19.80 -7.29 22.03
N GLU A 284 20.75 -6.45 22.44
CA GLU A 284 20.51 -5.03 22.75
C GLU A 284 20.92 -4.11 21.57
N ILE A 285 21.90 -4.54 20.78
CA ILE A 285 22.41 -3.81 19.62
C ILE A 285 22.47 -4.80 18.45
N VAL A 286 22.02 -4.38 17.28
CA VAL A 286 22.08 -5.17 16.05
C VAL A 286 23.36 -4.82 15.30
N ASP A 287 24.40 -5.68 15.44
CA ASP A 287 25.70 -5.48 14.78
C ASP A 287 25.77 -6.12 13.40
N ASN A 288 25.06 -7.25 13.22
CA ASN A 288 25.06 -8.00 11.96
C ASN A 288 23.76 -8.78 11.79
N ILE A 289 23.25 -8.80 10.57
CA ILE A 289 22.14 -9.64 10.15
C ILE A 289 22.62 -10.56 9.04
N SER A 290 22.48 -11.88 9.20
CA SER A 290 22.81 -12.85 8.17
C SER A 290 21.57 -13.64 7.79
N PHE A 291 21.37 -13.90 6.50
CA PHE A 291 20.19 -14.58 5.97
C PHE A 291 20.46 -15.13 4.57
N ASP A 292 19.63 -16.04 4.11
CA ASP A 292 19.51 -16.37 2.70
C ASP A 292 18.45 -15.47 2.07
N LEU A 293 18.83 -14.57 1.16
CA LEU A 293 17.86 -13.88 0.32
C LEU A 293 17.35 -14.86 -0.72
N THR A 294 16.05 -15.11 -0.68
CA THR A 294 15.37 -15.98 -1.65
C THR A 294 14.38 -15.19 -2.47
N ALA A 295 14.18 -15.62 -3.73
CA ALA A 295 13.16 -15.10 -4.58
C ALA A 295 12.55 -16.21 -5.43
N TYR A 296 11.23 -16.25 -5.50
CA TYR A 296 10.44 -17.26 -6.19
C TYR A 296 9.51 -16.61 -7.20
N ASP A 297 9.24 -17.30 -8.31
CA ASP A 297 8.11 -16.96 -9.16
C ASP A 297 6.80 -17.27 -8.39
N ASP A 298 5.92 -16.27 -8.24
CA ASP A 298 4.66 -16.41 -7.49
C ASP A 298 3.68 -17.38 -8.17
N ALA A 299 3.80 -17.60 -9.48
CA ALA A 299 2.86 -18.43 -10.21
C ALA A 299 3.06 -19.93 -9.95
N ASP A 300 4.30 -20.39 -9.84
CA ASP A 300 4.64 -21.83 -9.77
C ASP A 300 5.62 -22.18 -8.64
N TRP A 301 6.04 -21.19 -7.84
CA TRP A 301 7.00 -21.35 -6.73
C TRP A 301 8.39 -21.81 -7.18
N THR A 302 8.75 -21.60 -8.44
CA THR A 302 10.11 -21.84 -8.90
C THR A 302 11.09 -20.89 -8.22
N GLU A 303 12.08 -21.45 -7.53
CA GLU A 303 13.16 -20.66 -6.93
C GLU A 303 14.07 -20.09 -8.02
N LEU A 304 14.13 -18.77 -8.12
CA LEU A 304 14.94 -18.03 -9.09
C LEU A 304 16.22 -17.49 -8.49
N VAL A 305 16.21 -17.20 -7.18
CA VAL A 305 17.35 -16.65 -6.44
C VAL A 305 17.45 -17.29 -5.08
N ARG A 306 18.66 -17.68 -4.69
CA ARG A 306 19.06 -17.99 -3.32
C ARG A 306 20.51 -17.56 -3.13
N VAL A 307 20.72 -16.51 -2.33
CA VAL A 307 22.05 -15.93 -2.09
C VAL A 307 22.24 -15.73 -0.59
N PRO A 308 23.29 -16.30 0.02
CA PRO A 308 23.63 -15.99 1.40
C PRO A 308 24.14 -14.55 1.50
N VAL A 309 23.58 -13.79 2.44
CA VAL A 309 23.88 -12.39 2.70
C VAL A 309 24.36 -12.25 4.14
N SER A 310 25.36 -11.40 4.33
CA SER A 310 25.75 -10.88 5.64
C SER A 310 25.77 -9.37 5.55
N TYR A 311 24.90 -8.71 6.30
CA TYR A 311 24.65 -7.29 6.27
C TYR A 311 24.99 -6.66 7.62
N VAL A 312 25.83 -5.62 7.61
CA VAL A 312 26.07 -4.75 8.76
C VAL A 312 25.15 -3.54 8.59
N PRO A 313 24.15 -3.40 9.45
CA PRO A 313 23.21 -2.29 9.35
C PRO A 313 23.89 -0.92 9.47
N VAL A 314 23.45 0.01 8.64
CA VAL A 314 23.86 1.42 8.73
C VAL A 314 22.69 2.21 9.27
N ASP A 315 22.91 2.88 10.41
CA ASP A 315 21.89 3.70 11.06
C ASP A 315 21.67 4.98 10.22
N GLU A 316 20.41 5.33 9.96
CA GLU A 316 20.05 6.57 9.26
C GLU A 316 20.66 7.79 9.96
N ALA A 317 20.63 7.83 11.30
CA ALA A 317 21.19 8.93 12.10
C ALA A 317 22.71 9.11 11.95
N ALA A 318 23.44 8.11 11.42
CA ALA A 318 24.89 8.17 11.25
C ALA A 318 25.30 8.84 9.93
N VAL A 319 24.35 9.14 9.04
CA VAL A 319 24.62 9.60 7.66
C VAL A 319 24.18 11.07 7.43
N GLY A 320 23.55 11.70 8.42
CA GLY A 320 23.05 13.09 8.40
C GLY A 320 24.10 14.16 8.71
#